data_381a9d94dafea748c38fe68ad790c414
#
_entry.id   381a9d94dafea748c38fe68ad790c414
#
_cell.length_a   1.000
_cell.length_b   1.000
_cell.length_c   1.000
_cell.angle_alpha   90.00
_cell.angle_beta   90.00
_cell.angle_gamma   90.00
#
_symmetry.space_group_name_H-M   'P 1'
#
loop_
_entity.id
_entity.type
_entity.pdbx_description
1 polymer ?
#
loop_
_entity_poly.entity_id
_entity_poly.type
_entity_poly.pdbx_seq_one_letter_code
_entity_poly.pdbx_strand_id
1 'polypeptide(L)'
;SITPILDPGVFDKAREIIKNRTTTDNIIGGKPGPYVRKIYDEATGKPLYLRNFRSGDVAFVFNPQMGELPKKRKIYIEEAKVTEAVKNAISLEMDMAEKMKAYLQTEKMQQLLQKEIQQYSEKAWMIFQEMEQVEKDRIPLYEKFRDYEISQTEYQEKKEEIHAQLQMYENDFEGLMGRLADMKKAYSEENEWIKTFQREELPEKLESQHVKKWVDKIIVSDLRDVHVYLTMQSWKNYFPEEWMEE
;
A
#
# COMPACT_ATOMS: atom_id res chain seq x y z
N SER A 1 36.22 13.53 19.54
CA SER A 1 34.99 12.94 18.98
C SER A 1 35.40 11.74 18.14
N ILE A 2 34.86 10.58 18.47
CA ILE A 2 35.11 9.35 17.71
C ILE A 2 34.07 9.33 16.58
N THR A 3 34.53 9.30 15.34
CA THR A 3 33.69 9.19 14.16
C THR A 3 33.03 7.81 14.13
N PRO A 4 31.72 7.66 14.02
CA PRO A 4 31.07 6.34 13.91
C PRO A 4 31.60 5.61 12.68
N ILE A 5 31.94 4.34 12.82
CA ILE A 5 32.47 3.49 11.73
C ILE A 5 31.36 3.09 10.74
N LEU A 6 30.09 3.19 11.15
CA LEU A 6 28.90 2.87 10.35
C LEU A 6 27.95 4.05 10.32
N ASP A 7 27.33 4.24 9.15
CA ASP A 7 26.23 5.19 8.99
C ASP A 7 25.11 4.86 9.98
N PRO A 8 24.58 5.86 10.73
CA PRO A 8 23.47 5.66 11.67
C PRO A 8 22.26 4.94 11.06
N GLY A 9 21.92 5.24 9.80
CA GLY A 9 20.81 4.59 9.11
C GLY A 9 21.05 3.10 8.81
N VAL A 10 22.30 2.69 8.59
CA VAL A 10 22.70 1.28 8.44
C VAL A 10 22.65 0.57 9.79
N PHE A 11 23.06 1.25 10.86
CA PHE A 11 23.01 0.71 12.22
C PHE A 11 21.55 0.51 12.69
N ASP A 12 20.67 1.47 12.44
CA ASP A 12 19.25 1.38 12.80
C ASP A 12 18.53 0.27 12.01
N LYS A 13 18.79 0.14 10.72
CA LYS A 13 18.29 -0.99 9.92
C LYS A 13 18.81 -2.33 10.42
N ALA A 14 20.08 -2.43 10.74
CA ALA A 14 20.67 -3.65 11.31
C ALA A 14 20.04 -3.98 12.67
N ARG A 15 19.82 -2.97 13.53
CA ARG A 15 19.17 -3.11 14.83
C ARG A 15 17.71 -3.56 14.69
N GLU A 16 16.99 -3.02 13.72
CA GLU A 16 15.61 -3.43 13.40
C GLU A 16 15.57 -4.88 12.90
N ILE A 17 16.48 -5.27 12.01
CA ILE A 17 16.64 -6.65 11.54
C ILE A 17 17.00 -7.58 12.69
N ILE A 18 17.92 -7.19 13.59
CA ILE A 18 18.30 -7.98 14.77
C ILE A 18 17.12 -8.05 15.75
N LYS A 19 16.44 -6.95 16.04
CA LYS A 19 15.24 -6.92 16.89
C LYS A 19 14.15 -7.85 16.34
N ASN A 20 14.00 -7.91 15.03
CA ASN A 20 13.09 -8.81 14.34
C ASN A 20 13.58 -10.28 14.31
N ARG A 21 14.88 -10.54 14.56
CA ARG A 21 15.46 -11.89 14.64
C ARG A 21 15.62 -12.40 16.07
N THR A 22 15.85 -11.53 17.06
CA THR A 22 16.21 -11.91 18.44
C THR A 22 15.06 -12.20 19.38
N THR A 23 13.81 -12.09 18.98
CA THR A 23 12.77 -12.75 19.76
C THR A 23 12.93 -14.24 19.52
N THR A 24 13.43 -14.91 20.54
CA THR A 24 13.58 -16.37 20.64
C THR A 24 12.34 -17.04 20.08
N ASP A 25 12.44 -17.50 18.83
CA ASP A 25 11.52 -18.46 18.30
C ASP A 25 11.76 -19.71 19.15
N ASN A 26 10.92 -19.94 20.14
CA ASN A 26 10.91 -21.20 20.87
C ASN A 26 10.50 -22.29 19.89
N ILE A 27 11.47 -22.71 19.09
CA ILE A 27 11.37 -23.85 18.18
C ILE A 27 11.43 -25.07 19.08
N ILE A 28 10.27 -25.49 19.57
CA ILE A 28 10.18 -26.79 20.21
C ILE A 28 10.13 -27.82 19.06
N GLY A 29 11.32 -28.27 18.65
CA GLY A 29 11.47 -29.50 17.87
C GLY A 29 11.28 -29.39 16.37
N GLY A 30 11.65 -28.29 15.67
CA GLY A 30 11.57 -28.28 14.23
C GLY A 30 11.82 -26.91 13.57
N LYS A 31 11.87 -26.86 12.24
CA LYS A 31 11.92 -25.62 11.47
C LYS A 31 10.72 -24.74 11.82
N PRO A 32 10.90 -23.40 11.91
CA PRO A 32 9.80 -22.49 12.18
C PRO A 32 8.70 -22.69 11.13
N GLY A 33 7.45 -22.86 11.58
CA GLY A 33 6.30 -22.95 10.67
C GLY A 33 6.11 -21.69 9.84
N PRO A 34 5.31 -21.74 8.77
CA PRO A 34 5.15 -20.64 7.82
C PRO A 34 4.56 -19.36 8.44
N TYR A 35 3.82 -19.49 9.56
CA TYR A 35 3.08 -18.40 10.20
C TYR A 35 3.78 -17.78 11.42
N VAL A 36 5.08 -17.99 11.58
CA VAL A 36 5.83 -17.42 12.71
C VAL A 36 5.67 -15.90 12.74
N ARG A 37 5.24 -15.37 13.91
CA ARG A 37 4.97 -13.94 14.16
C ARG A 37 3.88 -13.33 13.28
N LYS A 38 3.02 -14.13 12.69
CA LYS A 38 1.90 -13.65 11.87
C LYS A 38 0.55 -13.91 12.52
N ILE A 39 0.46 -14.80 13.51
CA ILE A 39 -0.80 -15.23 14.10
C ILE A 39 -0.95 -14.73 15.54
N TYR A 40 -2.08 -14.10 15.82
CA TYR A 40 -2.35 -13.42 17.10
C TYR A 40 -3.73 -13.78 17.64
N ASP A 41 -3.87 -13.71 18.94
CA ASP A 41 -5.15 -13.80 19.64
C ASP A 41 -5.88 -12.46 19.61
N GLU A 42 -7.15 -12.45 19.20
CA GLU A 42 -7.97 -11.25 19.07
C GLU A 42 -8.08 -10.46 20.37
N ALA A 43 -8.41 -11.14 21.47
CA ALA A 43 -8.72 -10.44 22.71
C ALA A 43 -7.49 -9.91 23.46
N THR A 44 -6.32 -10.50 23.26
CA THR A 44 -5.10 -10.09 23.96
C THR A 44 -4.11 -9.37 23.04
N GLY A 45 -4.28 -9.49 21.73
CA GLY A 45 -3.31 -8.99 20.73
C GLY A 45 -1.96 -9.71 20.79
N LYS A 46 -1.82 -10.79 21.58
CA LYS A 46 -0.56 -11.50 21.76
C LYS A 46 -0.38 -12.59 20.72
N PRO A 47 0.88 -12.89 20.32
CA PRO A 47 1.16 -13.92 19.33
C PRO A 47 0.81 -15.31 19.85
N LEU A 48 0.31 -16.14 18.95
CA LEU A 48 0.12 -17.57 19.14
C LEU A 48 1.35 -18.34 18.64
N TYR A 49 1.65 -19.45 19.28
CA TYR A 49 2.84 -20.27 19.04
C TYR A 49 2.47 -21.64 18.53
N LEU A 50 3.20 -22.12 17.53
CA LEU A 50 3.03 -23.45 16.99
C LEU A 50 3.49 -24.50 18.01
N ARG A 51 2.66 -25.49 18.26
CA ARG A 51 2.95 -26.60 19.18
C ARG A 51 2.60 -27.92 18.50
N ASN A 52 3.55 -28.83 18.53
CA ASN A 52 3.32 -30.22 18.16
C ASN A 52 2.82 -31.01 19.37
N PHE A 53 1.73 -31.71 19.19
CA PHE A 53 1.14 -32.58 20.21
C PHE A 53 1.60 -34.03 20.04
N ARG A 54 1.56 -34.81 21.10
CA ARG A 54 1.95 -36.24 21.04
C ARG A 54 1.03 -37.08 20.16
N SER A 55 -0.19 -36.61 19.90
CA SER A 55 -1.14 -37.21 18.96
C SER A 55 -0.70 -37.06 17.48
N GLY A 56 0.32 -36.25 17.18
CA GLY A 56 0.73 -35.89 15.86
C GLY A 56 0.08 -34.60 15.34
N ASP A 57 -0.88 -34.03 16.07
CA ASP A 57 -1.54 -32.79 15.72
C ASP A 57 -0.61 -31.60 15.91
N VAL A 58 -0.75 -30.63 15.00
CA VAL A 58 -0.01 -29.38 15.04
C VAL A 58 -1.01 -28.22 15.17
N ALA A 59 -0.85 -27.43 16.21
CA ALA A 59 -1.78 -26.33 16.45
C ALA A 59 -1.10 -25.08 17.01
N PHE A 60 -1.74 -23.95 16.80
CA PHE A 60 -1.36 -22.68 17.43
C PHE A 60 -2.01 -22.58 18.81
N VAL A 61 -1.20 -22.24 19.77
CA VAL A 61 -1.61 -22.11 21.16
C VAL A 61 -1.03 -20.84 21.77
N PHE A 62 -1.69 -20.35 22.80
CA PHE A 62 -1.13 -19.27 23.60
C PHE A 62 0.00 -19.79 24.50
N ASN A 63 1.10 -19.02 24.58
CA ASN A 63 2.20 -19.35 25.50
C ASN A 63 1.96 -18.67 26.87
N PRO A 64 1.67 -19.44 27.95
CA PRO A 64 1.39 -18.87 29.26
C PRO A 64 2.60 -18.12 29.88
N GLN A 65 3.82 -18.34 29.41
CA GLN A 65 5.01 -17.66 29.91
C GLN A 65 5.09 -16.20 29.48
N MET A 66 4.28 -15.77 28.49
CA MET A 66 4.28 -14.41 27.96
C MET A 66 3.23 -13.47 28.57
N GLY A 67 2.62 -13.84 29.64
CA GLY A 67 1.69 -13.00 30.39
C GLY A 67 0.49 -13.75 30.96
N GLU A 68 -0.13 -13.16 31.96
CA GLU A 68 -1.31 -13.75 32.62
C GLU A 68 -2.49 -13.78 31.65
N LEU A 69 -2.88 -14.99 31.27
CA LEU A 69 -4.21 -15.19 30.69
C LEU A 69 -5.24 -15.28 31.85
N PRO A 70 -6.47 -14.80 31.59
CA PRO A 70 -7.58 -15.22 32.44
C PRO A 70 -7.58 -16.76 32.52
N LYS A 71 -7.59 -17.30 33.72
CA LYS A 71 -7.39 -18.73 34.02
C LYS A 71 -8.28 -19.73 33.26
N LYS A 72 -9.24 -19.24 32.48
CA LYS A 72 -10.24 -20.04 31.74
C LYS A 72 -10.03 -20.06 30.21
N ARG A 73 -9.06 -19.31 29.64
CA ARG A 73 -8.94 -19.17 28.21
C ARG A 73 -7.89 -20.14 27.63
N LYS A 74 -8.34 -21.13 26.89
CA LYS A 74 -7.49 -22.03 26.09
C LYS A 74 -7.75 -21.74 24.63
N ILE A 75 -6.80 -21.04 23.96
CA ILE A 75 -6.81 -20.92 22.54
C ILE A 75 -6.06 -22.12 21.98
N TYR A 76 -6.74 -22.82 21.09
CA TYR A 76 -6.22 -23.95 20.35
C TYR A 76 -6.84 -23.89 18.97
N ILE A 77 -6.00 -23.77 17.94
CA ILE A 77 -6.44 -23.80 16.55
C ILE A 77 -5.46 -24.63 15.72
N GLU A 78 -5.99 -25.58 14.99
CA GLU A 78 -5.19 -26.47 14.14
C GLU A 78 -4.51 -25.68 13.02
N GLU A 79 -3.24 -26.01 12.74
CA GLU A 79 -2.49 -25.39 11.65
C GLU A 79 -3.18 -25.56 10.30
N ALA A 80 -3.82 -26.73 10.09
CA ALA A 80 -4.57 -27.02 8.89
C ALA A 80 -5.70 -26.00 8.64
N LYS A 81 -6.48 -25.66 9.69
CA LYS A 81 -7.56 -24.67 9.60
C LYS A 81 -7.03 -23.26 9.28
N VAL A 82 -5.91 -22.89 9.87
CA VAL A 82 -5.24 -21.60 9.57
C VAL A 82 -4.75 -21.59 8.11
N THR A 83 -4.15 -22.69 7.67
CA THR A 83 -3.63 -22.82 6.30
C THR A 83 -4.77 -22.75 5.28
N GLU A 84 -5.88 -23.39 5.53
CA GLU A 84 -7.08 -23.35 4.70
C GLU A 84 -7.63 -21.93 4.61
N ALA A 85 -7.79 -21.24 5.74
CA ALA A 85 -8.27 -19.86 5.76
C ALA A 85 -7.35 -18.91 4.97
N VAL A 86 -6.04 -19.07 5.13
CA VAL A 86 -5.04 -18.27 4.39
C VAL A 86 -5.11 -18.56 2.89
N LYS A 87 -5.18 -19.83 2.49
CA LYS A 87 -5.32 -20.21 1.08
C LYS A 87 -6.60 -19.64 0.48
N ASN A 88 -7.72 -19.75 1.18
CA ASN A 88 -9.00 -19.22 0.73
C ASN A 88 -8.96 -17.70 0.56
N ALA A 89 -8.35 -16.97 1.50
CA ALA A 89 -8.22 -15.52 1.41
C ALA A 89 -7.36 -15.11 0.21
N ILE A 90 -6.22 -15.77 -0.01
CA ILE A 90 -5.33 -15.48 -1.15
C ILE A 90 -6.02 -15.86 -2.47
N SER A 91 -6.67 -17.02 -2.53
CA SER A 91 -7.38 -17.49 -3.73
C SER A 91 -8.48 -16.53 -4.14
N LEU A 92 -9.24 -16.01 -3.16
CA LEU A 92 -10.29 -15.02 -3.42
C LEU A 92 -9.73 -13.74 -4.06
N GLU A 93 -8.63 -13.21 -3.54
CA GLU A 93 -8.00 -12.02 -4.13
C GLU A 93 -7.41 -12.32 -5.52
N MET A 94 -6.86 -13.51 -5.74
CA MET A 94 -6.37 -13.93 -7.06
C MET A 94 -7.50 -14.03 -8.08
N ASP A 95 -8.62 -14.65 -7.71
CA ASP A 95 -9.80 -14.74 -8.57
C ASP A 95 -10.38 -13.35 -8.90
N MET A 96 -10.37 -12.46 -7.92
CA MET A 96 -10.79 -11.08 -8.13
C MET A 96 -9.81 -10.31 -9.01
N ALA A 97 -8.49 -10.52 -8.87
CA ALA A 97 -7.49 -9.88 -9.72
C ALA A 97 -7.63 -10.30 -11.19
N GLU A 98 -7.93 -11.57 -11.45
CA GLU A 98 -8.20 -12.08 -12.80
C GLU A 98 -9.46 -11.44 -13.39
N LYS A 99 -10.55 -11.37 -12.62
CA LYS A 99 -11.80 -10.71 -13.05
C LYS A 99 -11.57 -9.21 -13.31
N MET A 100 -10.85 -8.52 -12.42
CA MET A 100 -10.57 -7.10 -12.60
C MET A 100 -9.70 -6.84 -13.82
N LYS A 101 -8.69 -7.68 -14.06
CA LYS A 101 -7.87 -7.60 -15.28
C LYS A 101 -8.74 -7.74 -16.54
N ALA A 102 -9.63 -8.73 -16.57
CA ALA A 102 -10.57 -8.91 -17.66
C ALA A 102 -11.51 -7.72 -17.82
N TYR A 103 -12.04 -7.18 -16.71
CA TYR A 103 -12.92 -6.01 -16.72
C TYR A 103 -12.24 -4.76 -17.26
N LEU A 104 -10.98 -4.49 -16.86
CA LEU A 104 -10.20 -3.37 -17.38
C LEU A 104 -9.98 -3.42 -18.90
N GLN A 105 -10.05 -4.61 -19.49
CA GLN A 105 -9.92 -4.81 -20.93
C GLN A 105 -11.26 -4.67 -21.69
N THR A 106 -12.39 -4.53 -20.98
CA THR A 106 -13.70 -4.36 -21.65
C THR A 106 -13.79 -3.02 -22.37
N GLU A 107 -14.52 -2.99 -23.48
CA GLU A 107 -14.73 -1.76 -24.25
C GLU A 107 -15.37 -0.66 -23.40
N LYS A 108 -16.34 -1.01 -22.55
CA LYS A 108 -17.01 -0.08 -21.61
C LYS A 108 -15.99 0.62 -20.71
N MET A 109 -15.10 -0.16 -20.09
CA MET A 109 -14.08 0.37 -19.19
C MET A 109 -13.05 1.24 -19.92
N GLN A 110 -12.62 0.82 -21.11
CA GLN A 110 -11.70 1.59 -21.92
C GLN A 110 -12.30 2.94 -22.36
N GLN A 111 -13.58 2.97 -22.69
CA GLN A 111 -14.29 4.22 -23.02
C GLN A 111 -14.40 5.15 -21.81
N LEU A 112 -14.73 4.62 -20.62
CA LEU A 112 -14.76 5.40 -19.38
C LEU A 112 -13.38 5.99 -19.06
N LEU A 113 -12.34 5.18 -19.13
CA LEU A 113 -10.96 5.63 -18.88
C LEU A 113 -10.53 6.70 -19.88
N GLN A 114 -10.85 6.52 -21.16
CA GLN A 114 -10.55 7.50 -22.20
C GLN A 114 -11.26 8.84 -21.96
N LYS A 115 -12.53 8.80 -21.53
CA LYS A 115 -13.30 10.00 -21.16
C LYS A 115 -12.65 10.75 -19.98
N GLU A 116 -12.25 10.02 -18.93
CA GLU A 116 -11.55 10.61 -17.79
C GLU A 116 -10.22 11.22 -18.20
N ILE A 117 -9.40 10.50 -18.99
CA ILE A 117 -8.13 11.01 -19.53
C ILE A 117 -8.35 12.29 -20.31
N GLN A 118 -9.38 12.33 -21.14
CA GLN A 118 -9.72 13.52 -21.92
C GLN A 118 -10.05 14.71 -21.02
N GLN A 119 -10.89 14.52 -20.00
CA GLN A 119 -11.23 15.58 -19.04
C GLN A 119 -10.00 16.14 -18.30
N TYR A 120 -9.09 15.27 -17.87
CA TYR A 120 -7.84 15.70 -17.25
C TYR A 120 -6.94 16.45 -18.22
N SER A 121 -6.87 16.00 -19.48
CA SER A 121 -6.08 16.64 -20.54
C SER A 121 -6.64 18.02 -20.89
N GLU A 122 -7.96 18.18 -20.95
CA GLU A 122 -8.61 19.48 -21.19
C GLU A 122 -8.32 20.46 -20.05
N LYS A 123 -8.42 20.02 -18.80
CA LYS A 123 -8.07 20.85 -17.63
C LYS A 123 -6.58 21.25 -17.64
N ALA A 124 -5.70 20.32 -17.95
CA ALA A 124 -4.26 20.61 -18.06
C ALA A 124 -3.97 21.62 -19.16
N TRP A 125 -4.65 21.50 -20.29
CA TRP A 125 -4.54 22.46 -21.40
C TRP A 125 -5.00 23.86 -21.01
N MET A 126 -6.10 23.98 -20.27
CA MET A 126 -6.58 25.28 -19.77
C MET A 126 -5.55 25.94 -18.84
N ILE A 127 -5.00 25.21 -17.89
CA ILE A 127 -3.96 25.72 -17.00
C ILE A 127 -2.74 26.15 -17.80
N PHE A 128 -2.33 25.37 -18.79
CA PHE A 128 -1.20 25.72 -19.66
C PHE A 128 -1.45 27.02 -20.42
N GLN A 129 -2.66 27.24 -20.96
CA GLN A 129 -3.03 28.49 -21.62
C GLN A 129 -2.98 29.69 -20.68
N GLU A 130 -3.44 29.52 -19.43
CA GLU A 130 -3.37 30.59 -18.41
C GLU A 130 -1.92 30.91 -18.06
N MET A 131 -1.06 29.90 -17.91
CA MET A 131 0.38 30.11 -17.71
C MET A 131 1.02 30.89 -18.88
N GLU A 132 0.70 30.50 -20.10
CA GLU A 132 1.22 31.19 -21.30
C GLU A 132 0.75 32.66 -21.35
N GLN A 133 -0.48 32.95 -20.94
CA GLN A 133 -0.97 34.30 -20.88
C GLN A 133 -0.24 35.13 -19.81
N VAL A 134 -0.07 34.62 -18.64
CA VAL A 134 0.66 35.29 -17.53
C VAL A 134 2.13 35.53 -17.91
N GLU A 135 2.75 34.59 -18.63
CA GLU A 135 4.11 34.75 -19.13
C GLU A 135 4.20 35.87 -20.17
N LYS A 136 3.20 36.02 -21.05
CA LYS A 136 3.12 37.14 -22.02
C LYS A 136 2.99 38.49 -21.35
N ASP A 137 2.35 38.56 -20.17
CA ASP A 137 2.18 39.84 -19.45
C ASP A 137 3.51 40.41 -18.90
N ARG A 138 4.57 39.58 -18.83
CA ARG A 138 5.92 40.03 -18.44
C ARG A 138 6.53 41.01 -19.40
N ILE A 139 6.24 40.89 -20.71
CA ILE A 139 6.83 41.74 -21.74
C ILE A 139 6.33 43.18 -21.61
N PRO A 140 5.00 43.45 -21.62
CA PRO A 140 4.48 44.80 -21.41
C PRO A 140 4.88 45.41 -20.06
N LEU A 141 5.00 44.60 -18.99
CA LEU A 141 5.47 45.09 -17.71
C LEU A 141 6.90 45.59 -17.77
N TYR A 142 7.78 44.87 -18.47
CA TYR A 142 9.17 45.31 -18.68
C TYR A 142 9.24 46.57 -19.56
N GLU A 143 8.43 46.66 -20.60
CA GLU A 143 8.38 47.85 -21.48
C GLU A 143 7.95 49.09 -20.70
N LYS A 144 6.91 49.01 -19.89
CA LYS A 144 6.49 50.13 -19.03
C LYS A 144 7.58 50.58 -18.05
N PHE A 145 8.35 49.65 -17.49
CA PHE A 145 9.47 49.99 -16.63
C PHE A 145 10.61 50.65 -17.43
N ARG A 146 10.97 50.13 -18.59
CA ARG A 146 12.00 50.69 -19.48
C ARG A 146 11.66 52.10 -19.93
N ASP A 147 10.39 52.37 -20.20
CA ASP A 147 9.91 53.66 -20.68
C ASP A 147 9.57 54.64 -19.55
N TYR A 148 9.95 54.28 -18.30
CA TYR A 148 9.76 55.08 -17.08
C TYR A 148 8.29 55.37 -16.74
N GLU A 149 7.36 54.59 -17.22
CA GLU A 149 5.92 54.69 -16.90
C GLU A 149 5.58 54.19 -15.49
N ILE A 150 6.40 53.26 -14.97
CA ILE A 150 6.27 52.70 -13.64
C ILE A 150 7.59 52.79 -12.88
N SER A 151 7.52 52.89 -11.56
CA SER A 151 8.67 52.92 -10.68
C SER A 151 9.33 51.51 -10.54
N GLN A 152 10.58 51.49 -10.07
CA GLN A 152 11.28 50.26 -9.77
C GLN A 152 10.56 49.41 -8.72
N THR A 153 9.94 50.02 -7.74
CA THR A 153 9.19 49.33 -6.70
C THR A 153 7.96 48.67 -7.28
N GLU A 154 7.15 49.42 -8.04
CA GLU A 154 5.96 48.87 -8.72
C GLU A 154 6.30 47.76 -9.71
N TYR A 155 7.44 47.89 -10.43
CA TYR A 155 7.92 46.82 -11.29
C TYR A 155 8.24 45.55 -10.51
N GLN A 156 8.94 45.67 -9.37
CA GLN A 156 9.29 44.53 -8.54
C GLN A 156 8.06 43.85 -7.94
N GLU A 157 7.14 44.63 -7.40
CA GLU A 157 5.88 44.08 -6.84
C GLU A 157 5.11 43.28 -7.89
N LYS A 158 4.89 43.86 -9.06
CA LYS A 158 4.17 43.17 -10.16
C LYS A 158 4.92 41.95 -10.69
N LYS A 159 6.24 42.00 -10.71
CA LYS A 159 7.07 40.84 -11.12
C LYS A 159 6.95 39.69 -10.11
N GLU A 160 6.89 40.02 -8.81
CA GLU A 160 6.67 39.00 -7.76
C GLU A 160 5.25 38.44 -7.82
N GLU A 161 4.23 39.25 -8.09
CA GLU A 161 2.85 38.78 -8.32
C GLU A 161 2.78 37.81 -9.50
N ILE A 162 3.37 38.15 -10.66
CA ILE A 162 3.44 37.25 -11.84
C ILE A 162 4.16 35.95 -11.49
N HIS A 163 5.28 36.06 -10.78
CA HIS A 163 6.04 34.86 -10.39
C HIS A 163 5.23 33.95 -9.46
N ALA A 164 4.57 34.53 -8.47
CA ALA A 164 3.71 33.78 -7.54
C ALA A 164 2.53 33.09 -8.27
N GLN A 165 1.95 33.79 -9.25
CA GLN A 165 0.86 33.26 -10.05
C GLN A 165 1.31 32.10 -10.94
N LEU A 166 2.47 32.24 -11.61
CA LEU A 166 3.05 31.16 -12.40
C LEU A 166 3.36 29.93 -11.54
N GLN A 167 3.95 30.13 -10.37
CA GLN A 167 4.24 29.04 -9.45
C GLN A 167 2.97 28.33 -8.98
N MET A 168 1.88 29.04 -8.76
CA MET A 168 0.58 28.45 -8.42
C MET A 168 0.09 27.54 -9.58
N TYR A 169 0.10 28.03 -10.81
CA TYR A 169 -0.31 27.24 -11.96
C TYR A 169 0.59 26.04 -12.23
N GLU A 170 1.92 26.19 -12.06
CA GLU A 170 2.87 25.06 -12.16
C GLU A 170 2.50 23.95 -11.15
N ASN A 171 2.25 24.31 -9.90
CA ASN A 171 1.85 23.36 -8.86
C ASN A 171 0.52 22.67 -9.20
N ASP A 172 -0.46 23.43 -9.70
CA ASP A 172 -1.77 22.90 -10.12
C ASP A 172 -1.63 21.93 -11.30
N PHE A 173 -0.79 22.29 -12.28
CA PHE A 173 -0.50 21.45 -13.45
C PHE A 173 0.21 20.15 -13.03
N GLU A 174 1.26 20.25 -12.22
CA GLU A 174 1.97 19.07 -11.70
C GLU A 174 1.04 18.15 -10.87
N GLY A 175 0.22 18.75 -10.00
CA GLY A 175 -0.77 18.02 -9.22
C GLY A 175 -1.80 17.30 -10.10
N LEU A 176 -2.24 17.93 -11.18
CA LEU A 176 -3.18 17.34 -12.14
C LEU A 176 -2.54 16.20 -12.93
N MET A 177 -1.31 16.39 -13.41
CA MET A 177 -0.55 15.37 -14.14
C MET A 177 -0.20 14.18 -13.25
N GLY A 178 0.11 14.41 -11.97
CA GLY A 178 0.31 13.36 -10.98
C GLY A 178 -0.95 12.50 -10.81
N ARG A 179 -2.11 13.11 -10.61
CA ARG A 179 -3.40 12.39 -10.51
C ARG A 179 -3.72 11.58 -11.77
N LEU A 180 -3.44 12.15 -12.95
CA LEU A 180 -3.63 11.45 -14.23
C LEU A 180 -2.71 10.21 -14.32
N ALA A 181 -1.46 10.33 -13.91
CA ALA A 181 -0.51 9.23 -13.89
C ALA A 181 -0.94 8.13 -12.91
N ASP A 182 -1.35 8.52 -11.70
CA ASP A 182 -1.86 7.59 -10.68
C ASP A 182 -3.11 6.86 -11.16
N MET A 183 -4.04 7.57 -11.79
CA MET A 183 -5.24 6.98 -12.38
C MET A 183 -4.89 5.98 -13.49
N LYS A 184 -4.02 6.35 -14.44
CA LYS A 184 -3.58 5.44 -15.50
C LYS A 184 -2.93 4.18 -14.93
N LYS A 185 -2.11 4.32 -13.88
CA LYS A 185 -1.48 3.20 -13.20
C LYS A 185 -2.52 2.34 -12.48
N ALA A 186 -3.46 2.98 -11.76
CA ALA A 186 -4.51 2.28 -11.01
C ALA A 186 -5.41 1.43 -11.92
N TYR A 187 -5.75 1.93 -13.11
CA TYR A 187 -6.65 1.27 -14.06
C TYR A 187 -5.94 0.57 -15.21
N SER A 188 -4.75 0.07 -14.96
CA SER A 188 -3.97 -0.71 -15.91
C SER A 188 -3.53 -2.05 -15.29
N GLU A 189 -2.96 -2.91 -16.11
CA GLU A 189 -2.30 -4.14 -15.65
C GLU A 189 -1.07 -3.85 -14.77
N GLU A 190 -0.63 -2.59 -14.70
CA GLU A 190 0.45 -2.14 -13.82
C GLU A 190 0.00 -1.87 -12.38
N ASN A 191 -1.31 -1.96 -12.09
CA ASN A 191 -1.84 -1.86 -10.75
C ASN A 191 -1.12 -2.82 -9.80
N GLU A 192 -0.62 -2.31 -8.68
CA GLU A 192 0.20 -3.09 -7.73
C GLU A 192 -0.58 -4.23 -7.10
N TRP A 193 -1.88 -4.04 -6.86
CA TRP A 193 -2.73 -5.10 -6.33
C TRP A 193 -2.93 -6.21 -7.37
N ILE A 194 -3.23 -5.88 -8.63
CA ILE A 194 -3.35 -6.87 -9.71
C ILE A 194 -2.04 -7.64 -9.85
N LYS A 195 -0.89 -6.95 -9.91
CA LYS A 195 0.44 -7.59 -10.00
C LYS A 195 0.74 -8.53 -8.83
N THR A 196 0.32 -8.15 -7.62
CA THR A 196 0.57 -8.94 -6.42
C THR A 196 -0.25 -10.22 -6.38
N PHE A 197 -1.49 -10.16 -6.88
CA PHE A 197 -2.44 -11.27 -6.90
C PHE A 197 -2.64 -11.87 -8.29
N GLN A 198 -1.79 -11.54 -9.26
CA GLN A 198 -1.77 -12.27 -10.54
C GLN A 198 -1.60 -13.77 -10.26
N ARG A 199 -2.37 -14.57 -11.00
CA ARG A 199 -2.46 -16.01 -10.81
C ARG A 199 -1.08 -16.68 -10.92
N GLU A 200 -0.47 -16.88 -9.77
CA GLU A 200 0.56 -17.89 -9.55
C GLU A 200 -0.19 -19.12 -9.00
N GLU A 201 0.20 -20.31 -9.37
CA GLU A 201 -0.36 -21.51 -8.74
C GLU A 201 -0.05 -21.44 -7.23
N LEU A 202 -1.10 -21.43 -6.40
CA LEU A 202 -0.91 -21.53 -4.97
C LEU A 202 -0.21 -22.86 -4.67
N PRO A 203 0.94 -22.83 -3.99
CA PRO A 203 1.66 -24.05 -3.68
C PRO A 203 0.82 -24.94 -2.77
N GLU A 204 0.88 -26.24 -3.00
CA GLU A 204 0.18 -27.21 -2.16
C GLU A 204 0.54 -27.02 -0.69
N LYS A 205 1.80 -26.69 -0.41
CA LYS A 205 2.29 -26.33 0.94
C LYS A 205 2.78 -24.90 1.00
N LEU A 206 2.15 -24.11 1.85
CA LEU A 206 2.59 -22.72 2.11
C LEU A 206 3.90 -22.73 2.91
N GLU A 207 4.88 -21.99 2.42
CA GLU A 207 6.15 -21.74 3.10
C GLU A 207 6.19 -20.31 3.64
N SER A 208 7.16 -20.01 4.50
CA SER A 208 7.33 -18.68 5.11
C SER A 208 7.47 -17.56 4.09
N GLN A 209 8.07 -17.82 2.92
CA GLN A 209 8.19 -16.84 1.84
C GLN A 209 6.83 -16.49 1.23
N HIS A 210 5.95 -17.46 1.03
CA HIS A 210 4.59 -17.26 0.52
C HIS A 210 3.75 -16.45 1.51
N VAL A 211 3.80 -16.82 2.79
CA VAL A 211 3.09 -16.09 3.84
C VAL A 211 3.61 -14.66 3.99
N LYS A 212 4.92 -14.44 3.88
CA LYS A 212 5.50 -13.07 3.92
C LYS A 212 5.06 -12.22 2.75
N LYS A 213 4.89 -12.81 1.57
CA LYS A 213 4.46 -12.11 0.35
C LYS A 213 3.04 -11.59 0.48
N TRP A 214 2.12 -12.41 0.96
CA TRP A 214 0.68 -12.12 0.88
C TRP A 214 0.01 -11.79 2.22
N VAL A 215 0.54 -12.27 3.35
CA VAL A 215 -0.13 -12.13 4.65
C VAL A 215 0.57 -11.09 5.51
N ASP A 216 -0.17 -10.10 5.99
CA ASP A 216 0.28 -9.17 7.01
C ASP A 216 0.17 -9.80 8.40
N LYS A 217 -1.03 -10.15 8.81
CA LYS A 217 -1.33 -10.78 10.11
C LYS A 217 -2.56 -11.67 10.02
N ILE A 218 -2.65 -12.59 10.97
CA ILE A 218 -3.79 -13.49 11.16
C ILE A 218 -4.29 -13.28 12.59
N ILE A 219 -5.57 -13.07 12.76
CA ILE A 219 -6.21 -12.90 14.07
C ILE A 219 -7.15 -14.07 14.29
N VAL A 220 -7.04 -14.70 15.48
CA VAL A 220 -7.89 -15.82 15.87
C VAL A 220 -8.82 -15.35 16.98
N SER A 221 -10.14 -15.49 16.77
CA SER A 221 -11.18 -15.15 17.74
C SER A 221 -11.37 -16.26 18.80
N ASP A 222 -12.13 -15.94 19.83
CA ASP A 222 -12.54 -16.92 20.88
C ASP A 222 -13.37 -18.07 20.31
N LEU A 223 -14.13 -17.82 19.26
CA LEU A 223 -14.93 -18.82 18.56
C LEU A 223 -14.10 -19.65 17.58
N ARG A 224 -12.77 -19.43 17.56
CA ARG A 224 -11.82 -20.06 16.65
C ARG A 224 -12.04 -19.68 15.17
N ASP A 225 -12.61 -18.50 14.94
CA ASP A 225 -12.65 -17.93 13.60
C ASP A 225 -11.28 -17.34 13.27
N VAL A 226 -10.89 -17.49 12.01
CA VAL A 226 -9.59 -17.05 11.51
C VAL A 226 -9.81 -15.88 10.58
N HIS A 227 -9.35 -14.71 11.01
CA HIS A 227 -9.38 -13.49 10.21
C HIS A 227 -7.99 -13.25 9.60
N VAL A 228 -7.89 -13.33 8.29
CA VAL A 228 -6.63 -13.15 7.56
C VAL A 228 -6.57 -11.73 7.03
N TYR A 229 -5.54 -11.01 7.41
CA TYR A 229 -5.21 -9.67 6.89
C TYR A 229 -4.07 -9.81 5.91
N LEU A 230 -4.31 -9.40 4.67
CA LEU A 230 -3.32 -9.47 3.61
C LEU A 230 -2.41 -8.24 3.63
N THR A 231 -1.23 -8.35 3.03
CA THR A 231 -0.23 -7.27 2.92
C THR A 231 -0.74 -6.08 2.13
N MET A 232 -1.62 -6.34 1.18
CA MET A 232 -2.34 -5.30 0.44
C MET A 232 -3.79 -5.28 0.87
N GLN A 233 -4.36 -4.09 0.88
CA GLN A 233 -5.77 -3.91 1.15
C GLN A 233 -6.60 -4.58 0.04
N SER A 234 -7.84 -4.95 0.37
CA SER A 234 -8.75 -5.56 -0.59
C SER A 234 -8.92 -4.68 -1.85
N TRP A 235 -9.18 -5.33 -2.98
CA TRP A 235 -9.45 -4.70 -4.28
C TRP A 235 -10.43 -3.50 -4.20
N LYS A 236 -11.38 -3.51 -3.27
CA LYS A 236 -12.35 -2.43 -3.02
C LYS A 236 -11.71 -1.05 -2.79
N ASN A 237 -10.47 -1.02 -2.31
CA ASN A 237 -9.75 0.23 -2.08
C ASN A 237 -9.06 0.78 -3.33
N TYR A 238 -8.98 -0.02 -4.38
CA TYR A 238 -8.31 0.34 -5.64
C TYR A 238 -9.26 0.65 -6.77
N PHE A 239 -10.54 0.24 -6.64
CA PHE A 239 -11.55 0.39 -7.67
C PHE A 239 -12.83 0.96 -7.08
N PRO A 240 -13.47 1.97 -7.70
CA PRO A 240 -14.74 2.51 -7.25
C PRO A 240 -15.83 1.44 -7.26
N GLU A 241 -16.63 1.37 -6.19
CA GLU A 241 -17.74 0.40 -6.11
C GLU A 241 -18.76 0.61 -7.23
N GLU A 242 -18.99 1.85 -7.63
CA GLU A 242 -19.91 2.25 -8.71
C GLU A 242 -19.61 1.57 -10.07
N TRP A 243 -18.39 1.09 -10.25
CA TRP A 243 -17.97 0.42 -11.49
C TRP A 243 -18.22 -1.08 -11.49
N MET A 244 -18.65 -1.62 -10.35
CA MET A 244 -18.86 -3.05 -10.12
C MET A 244 -20.35 -3.43 -10.05
N GLU A 245 -21.26 -2.46 -10.07
CA GLU A 245 -22.72 -2.67 -9.91
C GLU A 245 -23.44 -2.96 -11.23
N GLU A 246 -22.88 -3.83 -12.11
CA GLU A 246 -23.64 -4.41 -13.25
C GLU A 246 -23.36 -5.90 -13.44
#